data_e813789ea13d2b7d99aca2a24e135a59
#
_entry.id   e813789ea13d2b7d99aca2a24e135a59
#
_cell.length_a   1.000
_cell.length_b   1.000
_cell.length_c   1.000
_cell.angle_alpha   90.00
_cell.angle_beta   90.00
_cell.angle_gamma   90.00
#
_symmetry.space_group_name_H-M   'P 1'
#
loop_
_entity.id
_entity.type
_entity.pdbx_description
1 polymer ?
#
loop_
_entity_poly.entity_id
_entity_poly.type
_entity_poly.pdbx_seq_one_letter_code
_entity_poly.pdbx_strand_id
1 'polypeptide(L)'
;LERYRTRKVRILNGAHTSMIPYAMLEGIETVRDCMESEKMSTFVKKCVYDEIIPTLDLPKNELISYADDVFERFKNPFIKHLCASISLNSVSKFRVRVLPSLLEYIKREGKNPEYLLISFAKLIEFYKTDMTNDDPKICAFMKNASVKEILASKELWGEDLSFLTDDITEKMN
;
A
#
# COMPACT_ATOMS: atom_id res chain seq x y z
N LEU A 1 15.96 16.90 7.65
CA LEU A 1 16.02 15.47 8.05
C LEU A 1 14.63 14.84 8.08
N GLU A 2 13.67 15.50 8.71
CA GLU A 2 12.30 14.99 8.82
C GLU A 2 11.65 14.78 7.44
N ARG A 3 11.83 15.70 6.51
CA ARG A 3 11.28 15.61 5.16
C ARG A 3 11.85 14.43 4.38
N TYR A 4 13.14 14.13 4.56
CA TYR A 4 13.80 13.02 3.86
C TYR A 4 13.41 11.68 4.47
N ARG A 5 13.19 11.62 5.79
CA ARG A 5 12.65 10.43 6.44
C ARG A 5 11.24 10.15 5.95
N THR A 6 10.41 11.17 5.88
CA THR A 6 9.04 11.08 5.36
C THR A 6 9.05 10.59 3.92
N ARG A 7 9.95 11.12 3.08
CA ARG A 7 10.10 10.68 1.70
C ARG A 7 10.38 9.18 1.61
N LYS A 8 11.33 8.68 2.42
CA LYS A 8 11.67 7.25 2.43
C LYS A 8 10.47 6.40 2.84
N VAL A 9 9.82 6.75 3.94
CA VAL A 9 8.68 5.99 4.45
C VAL A 9 7.53 5.98 3.45
N ARG A 10 7.23 7.12 2.87
CA ARG A 10 6.06 7.27 2.00
C ARG A 10 6.30 6.70 0.60
N ILE A 11 7.48 6.85 0.03
CA ILE A 11 7.78 6.37 -1.33
C ILE A 11 8.36 4.96 -1.30
N LEU A 12 9.49 4.74 -0.65
CA LEU A 12 10.14 3.42 -0.66
C LEU A 12 9.30 2.38 0.09
N ASN A 13 9.02 2.65 1.35
CA ASN A 13 8.26 1.72 2.18
C ASN A 13 6.80 1.66 1.72
N GLY A 14 6.24 2.79 1.30
CA GLY A 14 4.87 2.87 0.79
C GLY A 14 4.69 2.09 -0.50
N ALA A 15 5.66 2.13 -1.41
CA ALA A 15 5.60 1.34 -2.63
C ALA A 15 5.54 -0.16 -2.32
N HIS A 16 6.43 -0.64 -1.44
CA HIS A 16 6.40 -2.03 -1.00
C HIS A 16 5.04 -2.40 -0.40
N THR A 17 4.60 -1.65 0.59
CA THR A 17 3.40 -1.97 1.34
C THR A 17 2.13 -1.89 0.49
N SER A 18 2.07 -0.92 -0.44
CA SER A 18 0.90 -0.79 -1.31
C SER A 18 0.79 -1.93 -2.33
N MET A 19 1.91 -2.52 -2.70
CA MET A 19 1.99 -3.52 -3.78
C MET A 19 1.91 -4.96 -3.30
N ILE A 20 2.56 -5.29 -2.19
CA ILE A 20 2.82 -6.67 -1.79
C ILE A 20 1.56 -7.52 -1.58
N PRO A 21 0.53 -7.07 -0.84
CA PRO A 21 -0.67 -7.90 -0.71
C PRO A 21 -1.33 -8.21 -2.05
N TYR A 22 -1.38 -7.23 -2.94
CA TYR A 22 -1.94 -7.42 -4.28
C TYR A 22 -1.11 -8.44 -5.07
N ALA A 23 0.22 -8.29 -5.04
CA ALA A 23 1.12 -9.20 -5.73
C ALA A 23 0.96 -10.65 -5.25
N MET A 24 0.85 -10.85 -3.94
CA MET A 24 0.68 -12.18 -3.37
C MET A 24 -0.66 -12.80 -3.78
N LEU A 25 -1.72 -12.00 -3.87
CA LEU A 25 -3.00 -12.47 -4.38
C LEU A 25 -2.90 -12.93 -5.85
N GLU A 26 -1.98 -12.34 -6.61
CA GLU A 26 -1.72 -12.70 -8.01
C GLU A 26 -0.70 -13.83 -8.16
N GLY A 27 -0.19 -14.37 -7.05
CA GLY A 27 0.76 -15.47 -7.07
C GLY A 27 2.21 -15.06 -7.35
N ILE A 28 2.53 -13.78 -7.21
CA ILE A 28 3.87 -13.25 -7.45
C ILE A 28 4.72 -13.43 -6.19
N GLU A 29 5.93 -13.95 -6.33
CA GLU A 29 6.77 -14.34 -5.19
C GLU A 29 7.83 -13.31 -4.78
N THR A 30 8.35 -12.53 -5.73
CA THR A 30 9.44 -11.57 -5.45
C THR A 30 9.10 -10.16 -5.91
N VAL A 31 9.78 -9.17 -5.31
CA VAL A 31 9.64 -7.77 -5.73
C VAL A 31 10.08 -7.60 -7.19
N ARG A 32 11.16 -8.26 -7.60
CA ARG A 32 11.62 -8.23 -8.98
C ARG A 32 10.52 -8.72 -9.93
N ASP A 33 9.88 -9.83 -9.60
CA ASP A 33 8.79 -10.39 -10.41
C ASP A 33 7.62 -9.41 -10.50
N CYS A 34 7.36 -8.65 -9.43
CA CYS A 34 6.36 -7.57 -9.48
C CYS A 34 6.72 -6.55 -10.55
N MET A 35 7.99 -6.17 -10.65
CA MET A 35 8.44 -5.18 -11.62
C MET A 35 8.45 -5.72 -13.04
N GLU A 36 8.60 -7.03 -13.20
CA GLU A 36 8.50 -7.70 -14.51
C GLU A 36 7.06 -7.93 -14.95
N SER A 37 6.10 -7.87 -14.03
CA SER A 37 4.68 -7.95 -14.33
C SER A 37 4.20 -6.58 -14.79
N GLU A 38 3.67 -6.49 -16.00
CA GLU A 38 3.11 -5.24 -16.51
C GLU A 38 2.00 -4.71 -15.59
N LYS A 39 1.14 -5.60 -15.13
CA LYS A 39 0.01 -5.26 -14.24
C LYS A 39 0.51 -4.66 -12.92
N MET A 40 1.43 -5.34 -12.23
CA MET A 40 1.93 -4.89 -10.94
C MET A 40 2.82 -3.66 -11.06
N SER A 41 3.68 -3.63 -12.05
CA SER A 41 4.56 -2.48 -12.30
C SER A 41 3.73 -1.23 -12.58
N THR A 42 2.74 -1.32 -13.44
CA THR A 42 1.84 -0.20 -13.74
C THR A 42 1.09 0.25 -12.49
N PHE A 43 0.56 -0.70 -11.73
CA PHE A 43 -0.19 -0.41 -10.51
C PHE A 43 0.66 0.37 -9.50
N VAL A 44 1.84 -0.14 -9.14
CA VAL A 44 2.65 0.49 -8.10
C VAL A 44 3.19 1.85 -8.55
N LYS A 45 3.51 1.99 -9.84
CA LYS A 45 3.95 3.28 -10.39
C LYS A 45 2.83 4.31 -10.34
N LYS A 46 1.59 3.92 -10.64
CA LYS A 46 0.43 4.81 -10.49
C LYS A 46 0.23 5.22 -9.03
N CYS A 47 0.35 4.29 -8.09
CA CYS A 47 0.30 4.63 -6.67
C CYS A 47 1.33 5.71 -6.33
N VAL A 48 2.58 5.53 -6.73
CA VAL A 48 3.69 6.39 -6.32
C VAL A 48 3.67 7.73 -7.03
N TYR A 49 3.67 7.72 -8.37
CA TYR A 49 3.80 8.96 -9.15
C TYR A 49 2.53 9.82 -9.12
N ASP A 50 1.37 9.19 -9.22
CA ASP A 50 0.12 9.91 -9.39
C ASP A 50 -0.57 10.24 -8.06
N GLU A 51 -0.31 9.47 -7.00
CA GLU A 51 -1.07 9.61 -5.75
C GLU A 51 -0.23 9.87 -4.51
N ILE A 52 0.93 9.25 -4.36
CA ILE A 52 1.79 9.48 -3.19
C ILE A 52 2.59 10.78 -3.34
N ILE A 53 3.29 10.94 -4.45
CA ILE A 53 4.14 12.12 -4.69
C ILE A 53 3.37 13.43 -4.52
N PRO A 54 2.14 13.58 -5.05
CA PRO A 54 1.39 14.82 -4.88
C PRO A 54 1.08 15.18 -3.43
N THR A 55 1.24 14.26 -2.48
CA THR A 55 0.97 14.51 -1.06
C THR A 55 2.19 14.94 -0.26
N LEU A 56 3.35 15.02 -0.90
CA LEU A 56 4.63 15.31 -0.22
C LEU A 56 5.11 16.73 -0.52
N ASP A 57 5.82 17.33 0.43
CA ASP A 57 6.19 18.75 0.40
C ASP A 57 7.62 19.04 -0.09
N LEU A 58 8.29 18.05 -0.65
CA LEU A 58 9.58 18.26 -1.32
C LEU A 58 9.36 18.63 -2.78
N PRO A 59 10.37 19.25 -3.44
CA PRO A 59 10.24 19.55 -4.86
C PRO A 59 9.90 18.32 -5.69
N LYS A 60 8.97 18.48 -6.61
CA LYS A 60 8.43 17.36 -7.38
C LYS A 60 9.51 16.61 -8.16
N ASN A 61 10.48 17.32 -8.73
CA ASN A 61 11.58 16.70 -9.48
C ASN A 61 12.46 15.82 -8.59
N GLU A 62 12.68 16.21 -7.32
CA GLU A 62 13.43 15.40 -6.37
C GLU A 62 12.65 14.14 -6.00
N LEU A 63 11.34 14.25 -5.82
CA LEU A 63 10.49 13.11 -5.48
C LEU A 63 10.44 12.10 -6.62
N ILE A 64 10.31 12.58 -7.86
CA ILE A 64 10.30 11.73 -9.04
C ILE A 64 11.64 11.01 -9.18
N SER A 65 12.74 11.73 -9.03
CA SER A 65 14.10 11.14 -9.11
C SER A 65 14.29 10.06 -8.06
N TYR A 66 13.83 10.32 -6.83
CA TYR A 66 13.91 9.33 -5.75
C TYR A 66 13.08 8.09 -6.07
N ALA A 67 11.87 8.27 -6.58
CA ALA A 67 11.00 7.16 -6.97
C ALA A 67 11.61 6.34 -8.12
N ASP A 68 12.20 7.00 -9.10
CA ASP A 68 12.89 6.32 -10.20
C ASP A 68 14.00 5.41 -9.66
N ASP A 69 14.79 5.91 -8.71
CA ASP A 69 15.85 5.11 -8.08
C ASP A 69 15.29 3.92 -7.30
N VAL A 70 14.16 4.12 -6.61
CA VAL A 70 13.49 3.05 -5.88
C VAL A 70 13.09 1.92 -6.84
N PHE A 71 12.46 2.25 -7.95
CA PHE A 71 12.03 1.25 -8.92
C PHE A 71 13.21 0.56 -9.60
N GLU A 72 14.32 1.25 -9.84
CA GLU A 72 15.53 0.61 -10.33
C GLU A 72 16.07 -0.42 -9.34
N ARG A 73 16.04 -0.10 -8.03
CA ARG A 73 16.45 -1.06 -6.99
C ARG A 73 15.54 -2.28 -6.95
N PHE A 74 14.24 -2.08 -7.16
CA PHE A 74 13.27 -3.19 -7.16
C PHE A 74 13.56 -4.19 -8.28
N LYS A 75 14.15 -3.74 -9.38
CA LYS A 75 14.51 -4.58 -10.52
C LYS A 75 15.82 -5.34 -10.33
N ASN A 76 16.57 -5.05 -9.26
CA ASN A 76 17.91 -5.61 -9.08
C ASN A 76 17.85 -7.16 -9.01
N PRO A 77 18.48 -7.88 -9.98
CA PRO A 77 18.40 -9.34 -10.03
C PRO A 77 19.23 -10.03 -8.96
N PHE A 78 20.14 -9.31 -8.29
CA PHE A 78 21.02 -9.86 -7.28
C PHE A 78 20.41 -9.85 -5.89
N ILE A 79 19.26 -9.19 -5.71
CA ILE A 79 18.58 -9.14 -4.42
C ILE A 79 17.24 -9.86 -4.56
N LYS A 80 17.09 -10.95 -3.78
CA LYS A 80 15.86 -11.72 -3.79
C LYS A 80 14.99 -11.29 -2.61
N HIS A 81 14.17 -10.25 -2.83
CA HIS A 81 13.18 -9.80 -1.84
C HIS A 81 11.91 -10.62 -2.01
N LEU A 82 11.61 -11.48 -1.03
CA LEU A 82 10.39 -12.27 -1.04
C LEU A 82 9.20 -11.43 -0.59
N CYS A 83 8.13 -11.45 -1.37
CA CYS A 83 6.88 -10.79 -1.01
C CYS A 83 6.37 -11.27 0.36
N ALA A 84 6.46 -12.58 0.61
CA ALA A 84 6.03 -13.16 1.89
C ALA A 84 6.74 -12.52 3.09
N SER A 85 8.04 -12.26 2.98
CA SER A 85 8.82 -11.63 4.06
C SER A 85 8.38 -10.17 4.30
N ILE A 86 8.11 -9.45 3.22
CA ILE A 86 7.68 -8.05 3.31
C ILE A 86 6.24 -7.94 3.84
N SER A 87 5.42 -8.97 3.62
CA SER A 87 4.01 -8.98 4.01
C SER A 87 3.77 -9.07 5.52
N LEU A 88 4.81 -9.35 6.31
CA LEU A 88 4.70 -9.42 7.76
C LEU A 88 4.11 -8.11 8.32
N ASN A 89 3.05 -8.24 9.14
CA ASN A 89 2.40 -7.09 9.80
C ASN A 89 1.90 -6.02 8.81
N SER A 90 1.27 -6.44 7.73
CA SER A 90 0.85 -5.53 6.65
C SER A 90 -0.20 -4.50 7.10
N VAL A 91 -1.05 -4.81 8.07
CA VAL A 91 -2.04 -3.84 8.57
C VAL A 91 -1.34 -2.65 9.22
N SER A 92 -0.45 -2.89 10.18
CA SER A 92 0.25 -1.81 10.86
C SER A 92 1.18 -1.05 9.92
N LYS A 93 1.81 -1.74 8.97
CA LYS A 93 2.64 -1.10 7.95
C LYS A 93 1.80 -0.20 7.04
N PHE A 94 0.63 -0.68 6.61
CA PHE A 94 -0.27 0.12 5.78
C PHE A 94 -0.68 1.42 6.49
N ARG A 95 -1.04 1.31 7.77
CA ARG A 95 -1.41 2.47 8.58
C ARG A 95 -0.32 3.55 8.60
N VAL A 96 0.95 3.14 8.73
CA VAL A 96 2.07 4.08 8.87
C VAL A 96 2.58 4.56 7.51
N ARG A 97 2.59 3.69 6.50
CA ARG A 97 3.30 3.91 5.25
C ARG A 97 2.42 4.36 4.09
N VAL A 98 1.15 3.95 4.07
CA VAL A 98 0.25 4.18 2.92
C VAL A 98 -0.92 5.07 3.30
N LEU A 99 -1.55 4.82 4.44
CA LEU A 99 -2.73 5.57 4.87
C LEU A 99 -2.49 7.08 4.94
N PRO A 100 -1.34 7.58 5.44
CA PRO A 100 -1.11 9.02 5.43
C PRO A 100 -1.16 9.64 4.03
N SER A 101 -0.64 8.94 3.02
CA SER A 101 -0.72 9.40 1.62
C SER A 101 -2.16 9.40 1.11
N LEU A 102 -2.90 8.34 1.41
CA LEU A 102 -4.30 8.21 1.01
C LEU A 102 -5.14 9.37 1.57
N LEU A 103 -5.02 9.63 2.87
CA LEU A 103 -5.80 10.68 3.53
C LEU A 103 -5.37 12.09 3.09
N GLU A 104 -4.07 12.32 2.92
CA GLU A 104 -3.57 13.61 2.45
C GLU A 104 -4.00 13.86 1.00
N TYR A 105 -4.03 12.82 0.17
CA TYR A 105 -4.53 12.94 -1.20
C TYR A 105 -5.99 13.42 -1.21
N ILE A 106 -6.84 12.80 -0.39
CA ILE A 106 -8.25 13.20 -0.28
C ILE A 106 -8.36 14.67 0.13
N LYS A 107 -7.55 15.07 1.12
CA LYS A 107 -7.55 16.43 1.62
C LYS A 107 -7.15 17.46 0.56
N ARG A 108 -6.12 17.16 -0.22
CA ARG A 108 -5.58 18.08 -1.23
C ARG A 108 -6.39 18.10 -2.53
N GLU A 109 -6.84 16.91 -2.97
CA GLU A 109 -7.48 16.79 -4.29
C GLU A 109 -9.01 16.79 -4.24
N GLY A 110 -9.61 16.64 -3.06
CA GLY A 110 -11.06 16.62 -2.91
C GLY A 110 -11.74 15.39 -3.51
N LYS A 111 -10.99 14.33 -3.75
CA LYS A 111 -11.50 13.07 -4.29
C LYS A 111 -10.66 11.92 -3.77
N ASN A 112 -11.18 10.70 -3.86
CA ASN A 112 -10.47 9.51 -3.40
C ASN A 112 -9.39 9.09 -4.41
N PRO A 113 -8.20 8.65 -3.95
CA PRO A 113 -7.15 8.13 -4.83
C PRO A 113 -7.53 6.73 -5.32
N GLU A 114 -7.61 6.55 -6.64
CA GLU A 114 -8.06 5.31 -7.24
C GLU A 114 -7.15 4.12 -6.89
N TYR A 115 -5.85 4.29 -7.07
CA TYR A 115 -4.89 3.19 -6.92
C TYR A 115 -4.59 2.87 -5.46
N LEU A 116 -4.50 3.86 -4.59
CA LEU A 116 -4.34 3.61 -3.16
C LEU A 116 -5.59 2.96 -2.55
N LEU A 117 -6.78 3.24 -3.08
CA LEU A 117 -7.99 2.52 -2.67
C LEU A 117 -7.96 1.07 -3.14
N ILE A 118 -7.46 0.80 -4.36
CA ILE A 118 -7.25 -0.58 -4.82
C ILE A 118 -6.28 -1.28 -3.87
N SER A 119 -5.20 -0.62 -3.49
CA SER A 119 -4.24 -1.17 -2.53
C SER A 119 -4.92 -1.55 -1.21
N PHE A 120 -5.77 -0.68 -0.68
CA PHE A 120 -6.50 -0.94 0.57
C PHE A 120 -7.46 -2.12 0.40
N ALA A 121 -8.21 -2.16 -0.71
CA ALA A 121 -9.10 -3.27 -1.02
C ALA A 121 -8.33 -4.60 -1.09
N LYS A 122 -7.17 -4.60 -1.74
CA LYS A 122 -6.33 -5.80 -1.86
C LYS A 122 -5.73 -6.22 -0.51
N LEU A 123 -5.40 -5.26 0.35
CA LEU A 123 -5.00 -5.57 1.71
C LEU A 123 -6.10 -6.33 2.46
N ILE A 124 -7.33 -5.86 2.37
CA ILE A 124 -8.47 -6.51 3.02
C ILE A 124 -8.69 -7.91 2.44
N GLU A 125 -8.68 -8.05 1.11
CA GLU A 125 -8.80 -9.35 0.45
C GLU A 125 -7.68 -10.30 0.86
N PHE A 126 -6.45 -9.81 0.97
CA PHE A 126 -5.29 -10.59 1.39
C PHE A 126 -5.52 -11.19 2.78
N TYR A 127 -6.09 -10.41 3.72
CA TYR A 127 -6.37 -10.90 5.07
C TYR A 127 -7.56 -11.85 5.15
N LYS A 128 -8.31 -12.05 4.04
CA LYS A 128 -9.32 -13.11 3.94
C LYS A 128 -8.69 -14.47 3.58
N THR A 129 -7.41 -14.48 3.22
CA THR A 129 -6.67 -15.72 2.91
C THR A 129 -5.88 -16.21 4.11
N ASP A 130 -5.26 -17.38 3.98
CA ASP A 130 -4.39 -17.94 5.02
C ASP A 130 -2.91 -17.61 4.81
N MET A 131 -2.59 -16.73 3.84
CA MET A 131 -1.22 -16.33 3.53
C MET A 131 -0.65 -15.29 4.49
N THR A 132 -1.46 -14.76 5.39
CA THR A 132 -1.07 -13.65 6.27
C THR A 132 -0.11 -14.09 7.38
N ASN A 133 0.77 -13.17 7.78
CA ASN A 133 1.68 -13.35 8.91
C ASN A 133 1.58 -12.09 9.77
N ASP A 134 0.75 -12.14 10.78
CA ASP A 134 0.43 -11.02 11.65
C ASP A 134 -0.05 -11.54 13.01
N ASP A 135 -0.29 -10.63 13.94
CA ASP A 135 -0.89 -10.94 15.23
C ASP A 135 -2.18 -11.75 14.98
N PRO A 136 -2.36 -12.89 15.70
CA PRO A 136 -3.55 -13.73 15.53
C PRO A 136 -4.87 -13.01 15.72
N LYS A 137 -4.91 -12.01 16.60
CA LYS A 137 -6.14 -11.22 16.82
C LYS A 137 -6.46 -10.34 15.61
N ILE A 138 -5.43 -9.75 15.01
CA ILE A 138 -5.60 -8.95 13.79
C ILE A 138 -6.05 -9.84 12.64
N CYS A 139 -5.40 -10.99 12.46
CA CYS A 139 -5.77 -11.95 11.43
C CYS A 139 -7.23 -12.39 11.56
N ALA A 140 -7.65 -12.74 12.78
CA ALA A 140 -9.02 -13.18 13.04
C ALA A 140 -10.05 -12.07 12.77
N PHE A 141 -9.76 -10.86 13.24
CA PHE A 141 -10.65 -9.73 12.99
C PHE A 141 -10.78 -9.42 11.51
N MET A 142 -9.64 -9.29 10.82
CA MET A 142 -9.63 -8.97 9.39
C MET A 142 -10.30 -10.05 8.54
N LYS A 143 -10.19 -11.30 8.95
CA LYS A 143 -10.78 -12.43 8.22
C LYS A 143 -12.31 -12.49 8.38
N ASN A 144 -12.82 -12.18 9.57
CA ASN A 144 -14.23 -12.42 9.91
C ASN A 144 -15.12 -11.18 9.85
N ALA A 145 -14.56 -9.98 10.02
CA ALA A 145 -15.34 -8.75 10.04
C ALA A 145 -15.76 -8.31 8.63
N SER A 146 -16.82 -7.54 8.54
CA SER A 146 -17.24 -6.93 7.28
C SER A 146 -16.28 -5.81 6.88
N VAL A 147 -16.31 -5.41 5.61
CA VAL A 147 -15.51 -4.27 5.13
C VAL A 147 -15.79 -3.04 5.96
N LYS A 148 -17.06 -2.74 6.22
CA LYS A 148 -17.45 -1.58 7.03
C LYS A 148 -16.89 -1.65 8.44
N GLU A 149 -16.97 -2.80 9.09
CA GLU A 149 -16.43 -3.00 10.44
C GLU A 149 -14.91 -2.83 10.46
N ILE A 150 -14.22 -3.37 9.46
CA ILE A 150 -12.77 -3.21 9.32
C ILE A 150 -12.40 -1.73 9.21
N LEU A 151 -13.06 -1.01 8.30
CA LEU A 151 -12.74 0.40 8.04
C LEU A 151 -13.11 1.30 9.22
N ALA A 152 -14.12 0.95 10.00
CA ALA A 152 -14.53 1.72 11.17
C ALA A 152 -13.61 1.52 12.37
N SER A 153 -12.67 0.59 12.32
CA SER A 153 -11.80 0.25 13.45
C SER A 153 -10.77 1.34 13.73
N LYS A 154 -11.02 2.15 14.74
CA LYS A 154 -10.06 3.17 15.19
C LYS A 154 -8.79 2.53 15.77
N GLU A 155 -8.90 1.32 16.32
CA GLU A 155 -7.75 0.58 16.83
C GLU A 155 -6.76 0.26 15.71
N LEU A 156 -7.25 -0.17 14.54
CA LEU A 156 -6.39 -0.50 13.41
C LEU A 156 -5.85 0.74 12.70
N TRP A 157 -6.68 1.74 12.45
CA TRP A 157 -6.33 2.84 11.53
C TRP A 157 -6.13 4.19 12.22
N GLY A 158 -6.44 4.30 13.50
CA GLY A 158 -6.34 5.56 14.22
C GLY A 158 -7.57 6.45 14.12
N GLU A 159 -8.45 6.18 13.17
CA GLU A 159 -9.70 6.92 12.96
C GLU A 159 -10.72 6.04 12.24
N ASP A 160 -11.95 6.50 12.18
CA ASP A 160 -13.03 5.80 11.49
C ASP A 160 -12.94 6.11 9.99
N LEU A 161 -12.65 5.07 9.18
CA LEU A 161 -12.55 5.16 7.73
C LEU A 161 -13.77 4.57 7.02
N SER A 162 -14.89 4.37 7.73
CA SER A 162 -16.08 3.76 7.13
C SER A 162 -16.67 4.56 5.97
N PHE A 163 -16.32 5.85 5.85
CA PHE A 163 -16.74 6.67 4.71
C PHE A 163 -16.17 6.13 3.38
N LEU A 164 -15.16 5.27 3.43
CA LEU A 164 -14.56 4.66 2.23
C LEU A 164 -15.19 3.32 1.85
N THR A 165 -16.18 2.85 2.62
CA THR A 165 -16.73 1.49 2.47
C THR A 165 -17.21 1.20 1.04
N ASP A 166 -18.02 2.08 0.46
CA ASP A 166 -18.60 1.84 -0.86
C ASP A 166 -17.51 1.82 -1.94
N ASP A 167 -16.59 2.79 -1.91
CA ASP A 167 -15.54 2.87 -2.91
C ASP A 167 -14.56 1.68 -2.82
N ILE A 168 -14.21 1.27 -1.60
CA ILE A 168 -13.34 0.10 -1.41
C ILE A 168 -14.05 -1.18 -1.84
N THR A 169 -15.32 -1.32 -1.49
CA THR A 169 -16.11 -2.50 -1.89
C THR A 169 -16.16 -2.63 -3.42
N GLU A 170 -16.31 -1.51 -4.12
CA GLU A 170 -16.28 -1.47 -5.58
C GLU A 170 -14.96 -1.97 -6.17
N LYS A 171 -13.85 -1.77 -5.47
CA LYS A 171 -12.52 -2.21 -5.92
C LYS A 171 -12.23 -3.68 -5.59
N MET A 172 -13.10 -4.34 -4.85
CA MET A 172 -12.91 -5.75 -4.47
C MET A 172 -13.48 -6.67 -5.55
N ASN A 173 -12.89 -7.85 -5.66
CA ASN A 173 -13.35 -8.88 -6.60
C ASN A 173 -14.43 -9.75 -5.99
#